data_5fdc2c970c7724da4fa9e518e35e0594
#
_entry.id   5fdc2c970c7724da4fa9e518e35e0594
#
_cell.length_a   1.000
_cell.length_b   1.000
_cell.length_c   1.000
_cell.angle_alpha   90.00
_cell.angle_beta   90.00
_cell.angle_gamma   90.00
#
_symmetry.space_group_name_H-M   'P 1'
#
loop_
_entity.id
_entity.type
_entity.pdbx_description
1 polymer ?
#
loop_
_entity_poly.entity_id
_entity_poly.type
_entity_poly.pdbx_seq_one_letter_code
_entity_poly.pdbx_strand_id
1 'polypeptide(L)'
;MLLTLLFLATVTAQPAPAPQAKPAAPPPAKAADVETCLACHSDRTMAVTLPSGETRSLYVDLETFRSSVHGTKIGCTDCHQDMMTVPHEARPFKSLREFTVAYYEQCKRCHFDNYTKTLDSVHYQATARGDRMAPVCVDCHGAHDVKPPQKPKSQMSTTCAKCHEGVFTVYKKSVHGRFLEQTNDVPGCTDCHRSHDVAGPRNIAWQRRTPELCRTCHENKTLMDKYNLSTAVAQTYVADFHGMTASLHETDPNRTVSVVALCTDCHGVHDIAKVNEPGSRVLRANLVKTCAQCHPGVSDNFPGAWMSHYEPSWKKAPLVYGVQLFYNILIPFMIGGLVLQMLLHFWRVVVNR
;
A
#
# COMPACT_ATOMS: atom_id res chain seq x y z
N MET A 1 21.22 -50.15 34.62
CA MET A 1 19.81 -50.12 34.17
C MET A 1 19.23 -48.83 34.67
N LEU A 2 19.23 -47.78 33.82
CA LEU A 2 18.65 -46.48 34.14
C LEU A 2 17.49 -46.28 33.15
N LEU A 3 16.27 -46.30 33.66
CA LEU A 3 15.03 -46.03 32.93
C LEU A 3 14.87 -44.50 32.81
N THR A 4 14.96 -43.97 31.61
CA THR A 4 14.62 -42.55 31.33
C THR A 4 13.16 -42.48 30.92
N LEU A 5 12.31 -41.92 31.79
CA LEU A 5 10.91 -41.59 31.52
C LEU A 5 10.85 -40.36 30.61
N LEU A 6 10.42 -40.50 29.35
CA LEU A 6 10.02 -39.38 28.48
C LEU A 6 8.63 -38.92 28.87
N PHE A 7 8.54 -37.70 29.40
CA PHE A 7 7.27 -36.96 29.54
C PHE A 7 6.91 -36.31 28.18
N LEU A 8 5.93 -36.88 27.50
CA LEU A 8 5.28 -36.20 26.36
C LEU A 8 4.33 -35.12 26.94
N ALA A 9 4.72 -33.84 26.82
CA ALA A 9 3.82 -32.72 27.07
C ALA A 9 2.89 -32.56 25.85
N THR A 10 1.62 -32.90 26.03
CA THR A 10 0.57 -32.61 25.05
C THR A 10 0.24 -31.12 25.10
N VAL A 11 0.68 -30.38 24.11
CA VAL A 11 0.26 -28.99 23.89
C VAL A 11 -1.16 -29.03 23.34
N THR A 12 -2.15 -28.73 24.20
CA THR A 12 -3.52 -28.50 23.75
C THR A 12 -3.60 -27.14 23.07
N ALA A 13 -3.76 -27.13 21.74
CA ALA A 13 -4.03 -25.92 20.99
C ALA A 13 -5.37 -25.31 21.45
N GLN A 14 -5.33 -24.06 21.95
CA GLN A 14 -6.56 -23.31 22.22
C GLN A 14 -7.27 -22.99 20.90
N PRO A 15 -8.59 -23.22 20.82
CA PRO A 15 -9.35 -22.84 19.64
C PRO A 15 -9.30 -21.32 19.44
N ALA A 16 -9.10 -20.90 18.20
CA ALA A 16 -9.13 -19.50 17.82
C ALA A 16 -10.49 -18.87 18.21
N PRO A 17 -10.53 -17.62 18.70
CA PRO A 17 -11.77 -16.94 19.03
C PRO A 17 -12.68 -16.88 17.80
N ALA A 18 -13.94 -17.24 17.98
CA ALA A 18 -14.95 -17.20 16.94
C ALA A 18 -15.08 -15.78 16.35
N PRO A 19 -15.29 -15.63 15.03
CA PRO A 19 -15.52 -14.33 14.41
C PRO A 19 -16.69 -13.62 15.10
N GLN A 20 -16.46 -12.42 15.61
CA GLN A 20 -17.54 -11.61 16.20
C GLN A 20 -18.57 -11.30 15.12
N ALA A 21 -19.83 -11.56 15.40
CA ALA A 21 -20.93 -11.32 14.48
C ALA A 21 -20.96 -9.83 14.09
N LYS A 22 -21.02 -9.59 12.78
CA LYS A 22 -21.18 -8.26 12.21
C LYS A 22 -22.41 -7.57 12.80
N PRO A 23 -22.32 -6.34 13.34
CA PRO A 23 -23.49 -5.61 13.80
C PRO A 23 -24.53 -5.51 12.68
N ALA A 24 -25.79 -5.77 13.00
CA ALA A 24 -26.88 -5.63 12.02
C ALA A 24 -26.94 -4.19 11.50
N ALA A 25 -27.12 -4.04 10.19
CA ALA A 25 -27.32 -2.72 9.58
C ALA A 25 -28.58 -2.06 10.19
N PRO A 26 -28.56 -0.75 10.52
CA PRO A 26 -29.72 -0.05 11.04
C PRO A 26 -30.89 -0.10 10.03
N PRO A 27 -32.14 -0.07 10.49
CA PRO A 27 -33.30 -0.02 9.62
C PRO A 27 -33.26 1.25 8.74
N PRO A 28 -33.86 1.22 7.53
CA PRO A 28 -33.87 2.37 6.64
C PRO A 28 -34.56 3.58 7.29
N ALA A 29 -33.92 4.75 7.15
CA ALA A 29 -34.40 6.00 7.72
C ALA A 29 -35.81 6.34 7.20
N LYS A 30 -36.64 6.83 8.08
CA LYS A 30 -37.96 7.37 7.71
C LYS A 30 -37.76 8.74 7.03
N ALA A 31 -38.34 8.94 5.85
CA ALA A 31 -38.28 10.21 5.12
C ALA A 31 -38.70 11.43 5.99
N ALA A 32 -39.58 11.23 6.97
CA ALA A 32 -39.99 12.23 7.95
C ALA A 32 -38.85 12.83 8.80
N ASP A 33 -37.76 12.08 9.04
CA ASP A 33 -36.60 12.59 9.77
C ASP A 33 -35.86 13.69 9.00
N VAL A 34 -35.63 13.45 7.72
CA VAL A 34 -34.91 14.43 6.85
C VAL A 34 -35.70 15.72 6.70
N GLU A 35 -37.01 15.66 6.47
CA GLU A 35 -37.86 16.84 6.30
C GLU A 35 -37.93 17.67 7.58
N THR A 36 -38.05 17.02 8.73
CA THR A 36 -38.09 17.70 10.04
C THR A 36 -36.82 18.49 10.30
N CYS A 37 -35.66 17.91 10.04
CA CYS A 37 -34.37 18.60 10.25
C CYS A 37 -34.18 19.74 9.27
N LEU A 38 -34.57 19.56 8.01
CA LEU A 38 -34.42 20.56 6.96
C LEU A 38 -35.35 21.76 7.11
N ALA A 39 -36.41 21.68 7.94
CA ALA A 39 -37.21 22.84 8.27
C ALA A 39 -36.37 24.02 8.80
N CYS A 40 -35.25 23.75 9.45
CA CYS A 40 -34.26 24.72 9.89
C CYS A 40 -32.96 24.65 9.08
N HIS A 41 -32.42 23.46 8.88
CA HIS A 41 -31.09 23.27 8.27
C HIS A 41 -31.02 23.50 6.76
N SER A 42 -32.12 23.89 6.10
CA SER A 42 -32.14 24.38 4.72
C SER A 42 -31.86 25.90 4.61
N ASP A 43 -31.80 26.62 5.71
CA ASP A 43 -31.44 28.02 5.72
C ASP A 43 -29.93 28.22 5.56
N ARG A 44 -29.53 28.84 4.44
CA ARG A 44 -28.11 29.10 4.11
C ARG A 44 -27.44 30.10 5.07
N THR A 45 -28.19 30.88 5.79
CA THR A 45 -27.68 31.87 6.74
C THR A 45 -27.45 31.27 8.13
N MET A 46 -27.99 30.07 8.40
CA MET A 46 -27.88 29.46 9.69
C MET A 46 -26.44 29.05 9.98
N ALA A 47 -25.84 29.62 10.99
CA ALA A 47 -24.48 29.38 11.41
C ALA A 47 -24.30 29.59 12.91
N VAL A 48 -23.26 29.04 13.49
CA VAL A 48 -22.85 29.23 14.87
C VAL A 48 -21.37 29.55 14.92
N THR A 49 -21.02 30.57 15.73
CA THR A 49 -19.62 30.91 16.02
C THR A 49 -19.15 30.09 17.22
N LEU A 50 -18.08 29.33 17.02
CA LEU A 50 -17.48 28.47 18.05
C LEU A 50 -16.53 29.31 18.95
N PRO A 51 -16.20 28.80 20.17
CA PRO A 51 -15.24 29.47 21.05
C PRO A 51 -13.85 29.70 20.42
N SER A 52 -13.47 28.90 19.43
CA SER A 52 -12.25 29.11 18.63
C SER A 52 -12.29 30.34 17.72
N GLY A 53 -13.44 31.00 17.58
CA GLY A 53 -13.69 32.06 16.60
C GLY A 53 -14.07 31.50 15.20
N GLU A 54 -14.03 30.23 14.97
CA GLU A 54 -14.45 29.59 13.72
C GLU A 54 -15.98 29.66 13.56
N THR A 55 -16.45 29.94 12.35
CA THR A 55 -17.89 29.87 12.03
C THR A 55 -18.22 28.53 11.43
N ARG A 56 -19.20 27.85 12.03
CA ARG A 56 -19.72 26.56 11.52
C ARG A 56 -21.07 26.83 10.85
N SER A 57 -21.16 26.59 9.56
CA SER A 57 -22.44 26.56 8.86
C SER A 57 -23.26 25.37 9.36
N LEU A 58 -24.54 25.62 9.61
CA LEU A 58 -25.53 24.61 9.95
C LEU A 58 -26.41 24.24 8.76
N TYR A 59 -26.18 24.87 7.61
CA TYR A 59 -26.86 24.57 6.36
C TYR A 59 -26.49 23.21 5.81
N VAL A 60 -27.49 22.45 5.39
CA VAL A 60 -27.32 21.19 4.68
C VAL A 60 -27.97 21.29 3.30
N ASP A 61 -27.18 21.08 2.25
CA ASP A 61 -27.68 21.01 0.89
C ASP A 61 -28.34 19.64 0.66
N LEU A 62 -29.67 19.65 0.51
CA LEU A 62 -30.47 18.45 0.34
C LEU A 62 -30.12 17.68 -0.94
N GLU A 63 -29.85 18.38 -2.04
CA GLU A 63 -29.53 17.75 -3.31
C GLU A 63 -28.18 17.03 -3.23
N THR A 64 -27.19 17.70 -2.65
CA THR A 64 -25.87 17.11 -2.34
C THR A 64 -26.01 15.87 -1.47
N PHE A 65 -26.77 15.95 -0.38
CA PHE A 65 -27.02 14.81 0.51
C PHE A 65 -27.71 13.65 -0.23
N ARG A 66 -28.80 13.91 -0.95
CA ARG A 66 -29.54 12.90 -1.70
C ARG A 66 -28.72 12.23 -2.81
N SER A 67 -27.81 12.98 -3.43
CA SER A 67 -26.88 12.45 -4.45
C SER A 67 -25.70 11.67 -3.85
N SER A 68 -25.56 11.65 -2.52
CA SER A 68 -24.54 10.87 -1.83
C SER A 68 -24.91 9.39 -1.78
N VAL A 69 -23.94 8.51 -1.46
CA VAL A 69 -24.20 7.08 -1.27
C VAL A 69 -25.13 6.80 -0.09
N HIS A 70 -25.32 7.76 0.80
CA HIS A 70 -26.17 7.66 1.99
C HIS A 70 -27.57 8.22 1.78
N GLY A 71 -27.74 9.18 0.89
CA GLY A 71 -28.91 10.06 0.80
C GLY A 71 -30.27 9.40 0.60
N THR A 72 -30.31 8.13 0.10
CA THR A 72 -31.54 7.33 -0.04
C THR A 72 -31.64 6.19 0.96
N LYS A 73 -30.62 5.99 1.82
CA LYS A 73 -30.49 4.80 2.69
C LYS A 73 -30.62 5.11 4.15
N ILE A 74 -30.16 6.30 4.59
CA ILE A 74 -30.14 6.73 5.98
C ILE A 74 -30.67 8.15 6.12
N GLY A 75 -31.10 8.53 7.34
CA GLY A 75 -31.53 9.86 7.69
C GLY A 75 -30.50 10.59 8.53
N CYS A 76 -30.87 11.80 8.97
CA CYS A 76 -30.00 12.67 9.74
C CYS A 76 -29.63 12.05 11.09
N THR A 77 -30.61 11.48 11.78
CA THR A 77 -30.44 10.91 13.14
C THR A 77 -29.69 9.59 13.15
N ASP A 78 -29.48 8.92 12.00
CA ASP A 78 -28.63 7.75 11.95
C ASP A 78 -27.16 8.08 12.24
N CYS A 79 -26.73 9.30 11.90
CA CYS A 79 -25.41 9.84 12.23
C CYS A 79 -25.45 10.79 13.44
N HIS A 80 -26.48 11.63 13.54
CA HIS A 80 -26.67 12.64 14.58
C HIS A 80 -27.60 12.12 15.71
N GLN A 81 -27.24 10.99 16.32
CA GLN A 81 -28.08 10.30 17.32
C GLN A 81 -28.39 11.11 18.58
N ASP A 82 -27.57 12.08 18.85
CA ASP A 82 -27.68 12.98 19.97
C ASP A 82 -28.63 14.18 19.72
N MET A 83 -29.18 14.27 18.49
CA MET A 83 -30.07 15.33 18.05
C MET A 83 -31.48 14.80 17.69
N MET A 84 -32.00 13.92 18.55
CA MET A 84 -33.32 13.27 18.33
C MET A 84 -34.52 14.17 18.65
N THR A 85 -34.33 15.23 19.41
CA THR A 85 -35.39 16.20 19.77
C THR A 85 -35.31 17.43 18.89
N VAL A 86 -36.46 17.97 18.47
CA VAL A 86 -36.52 19.19 17.65
C VAL A 86 -37.48 20.19 18.33
N PRO A 87 -37.03 21.40 18.65
CA PRO A 87 -35.66 21.92 18.52
C PRO A 87 -34.69 21.28 19.51
N HIS A 88 -33.41 21.28 19.17
CA HIS A 88 -32.34 20.74 20.02
C HIS A 88 -31.35 21.84 20.43
N GLU A 89 -30.66 21.66 21.53
CA GLU A 89 -29.61 22.55 21.96
C GLU A 89 -28.34 22.41 21.11
N ALA A 90 -27.62 23.53 20.93
CA ALA A 90 -26.31 23.50 20.29
C ALA A 90 -25.29 22.78 21.20
N ARG A 91 -24.53 21.84 20.65
CA ARG A 91 -23.46 21.19 21.42
C ARG A 91 -22.28 22.13 21.63
N PRO A 92 -21.68 22.12 22.82
CA PRO A 92 -20.59 23.04 23.18
C PRO A 92 -19.23 22.57 22.66
N PHE A 93 -19.07 22.43 21.34
CA PHE A 93 -17.76 22.18 20.74
C PHE A 93 -16.93 23.46 20.73
N LYS A 94 -15.64 23.32 21.05
CA LYS A 94 -14.71 24.44 21.09
C LYS A 94 -14.22 24.84 19.69
N SER A 95 -14.15 23.91 18.74
CA SER A 95 -13.62 24.10 17.40
C SER A 95 -14.32 23.20 16.37
N LEU A 96 -14.21 23.53 15.08
CA LEU A 96 -14.65 22.65 13.98
C LEU A 96 -13.97 21.27 14.03
N ARG A 97 -12.71 21.26 14.39
CA ARG A 97 -11.97 19.98 14.50
C ARG A 97 -12.49 19.10 15.62
N GLU A 98 -12.79 19.65 16.76
CA GLU A 98 -13.40 18.90 17.88
C GLU A 98 -14.74 18.30 17.47
N PHE A 99 -15.56 19.06 16.77
CA PHE A 99 -16.82 18.56 16.21
C PHE A 99 -16.59 17.40 15.23
N THR A 100 -15.68 17.58 14.27
CA THR A 100 -15.34 16.56 13.26
C THR A 100 -14.88 15.25 13.90
N VAL A 101 -13.99 15.34 14.91
CA VAL A 101 -13.47 14.18 15.62
C VAL A 101 -14.55 13.51 16.47
N ALA A 102 -15.51 14.25 17.03
CA ALA A 102 -16.61 13.67 17.80
C ALA A 102 -17.59 12.85 16.93
N TYR A 103 -17.83 13.30 15.69
CA TYR A 103 -18.82 12.65 14.82
C TYR A 103 -18.26 11.57 13.89
N TYR A 104 -16.96 11.55 13.58
CA TYR A 104 -16.42 10.49 12.71
C TYR A 104 -16.60 9.08 13.28
N GLU A 105 -16.70 8.95 14.60
CA GLU A 105 -16.95 7.70 15.31
C GLU A 105 -18.28 7.03 14.89
N GLN A 106 -19.25 7.80 14.40
CA GLN A 106 -20.53 7.27 13.95
C GLN A 106 -20.39 6.37 12.71
N CYS A 107 -19.37 6.62 11.89
CA CYS A 107 -19.09 5.82 10.70
C CYS A 107 -18.85 4.35 11.01
N LYS A 108 -18.18 4.04 12.13
CA LYS A 108 -17.84 2.66 12.53
C LYS A 108 -19.04 1.77 12.80
N ARG A 109 -20.20 2.33 13.12
CA ARG A 109 -21.42 1.57 13.43
C ARG A 109 -21.89 0.73 12.22
N CYS A 110 -21.69 1.24 11.01
CA CYS A 110 -22.03 0.55 9.77
C CYS A 110 -20.79 0.08 9.01
N HIS A 111 -19.67 0.82 9.09
CA HIS A 111 -18.42 0.56 8.40
C HIS A 111 -17.34 -0.02 9.30
N PHE A 112 -17.71 -0.97 10.17
CA PHE A 112 -16.83 -1.55 11.18
C PHE A 112 -15.58 -2.20 10.55
N ASP A 113 -15.73 -2.94 9.44
CA ASP A 113 -14.61 -3.59 8.74
C ASP A 113 -13.58 -2.59 8.21
N ASN A 114 -14.03 -1.42 7.75
CA ASN A 114 -13.13 -0.35 7.32
C ASN A 114 -12.49 0.36 8.50
N TYR A 115 -13.27 0.58 9.57
CA TYR A 115 -12.75 1.15 10.82
C TYR A 115 -11.62 0.30 11.41
N THR A 116 -11.80 -1.02 11.51
CA THR A 116 -10.77 -1.91 12.04
C THR A 116 -9.47 -1.86 11.25
N LYS A 117 -9.53 -1.73 9.92
CA LYS A 117 -8.34 -1.53 9.09
C LYS A 117 -7.61 -0.22 9.41
N THR A 118 -8.35 0.83 9.81
CA THR A 118 -7.72 2.12 10.14
C THR A 118 -6.88 2.06 11.40
N LEU A 119 -7.12 1.11 12.31
CA LEU A 119 -6.40 1.00 13.58
C LEU A 119 -4.89 0.80 13.39
N ASP A 120 -4.49 0.17 12.29
CA ASP A 120 -3.08 -0.03 11.92
C ASP A 120 -2.50 1.16 11.13
N SER A 121 -3.32 2.14 10.78
CA SER A 121 -2.90 3.32 10.02
C SER A 121 -2.10 4.30 10.87
N VAL A 122 -1.07 4.90 10.26
CA VAL A 122 -0.34 6.03 10.89
C VAL A 122 -1.24 7.22 11.21
N HIS A 123 -2.31 7.42 10.44
CA HIS A 123 -3.28 8.48 10.68
C HIS A 123 -4.07 8.23 11.97
N TYR A 124 -4.59 7.02 12.15
CA TYR A 124 -5.27 6.64 13.38
C TYR A 124 -4.35 6.73 14.61
N GLN A 125 -3.12 6.21 14.48
CA GLN A 125 -2.13 6.29 15.55
C GLN A 125 -1.80 7.74 15.95
N ALA A 126 -1.75 8.65 14.98
CA ALA A 126 -1.58 10.09 15.25
C ALA A 126 -2.80 10.67 15.97
N THR A 127 -4.02 10.39 15.50
CA THR A 127 -5.27 10.80 16.15
C THR A 127 -5.36 10.27 17.59
N ALA A 128 -5.01 8.99 17.80
CA ALA A 128 -5.03 8.35 19.12
C ALA A 128 -4.02 8.97 20.10
N ARG A 129 -2.93 9.53 19.60
CA ARG A 129 -1.97 10.32 20.39
C ARG A 129 -2.38 11.78 20.62
N GLY A 130 -3.57 12.16 20.15
CA GLY A 130 -4.10 13.52 20.31
C GLY A 130 -3.68 14.51 19.22
N ASP A 131 -3.09 14.04 18.13
CA ASP A 131 -2.80 14.91 16.97
C ASP A 131 -4.10 15.33 16.30
N ARG A 132 -4.47 16.58 16.46
CA ARG A 132 -5.70 17.15 15.90
C ARG A 132 -5.63 17.39 14.39
N MET A 133 -4.45 17.35 13.78
CA MET A 133 -4.28 17.50 12.33
C MET A 133 -4.37 16.16 11.60
N ALA A 134 -4.26 15.03 12.32
CA ALA A 134 -4.39 13.71 11.72
C ALA A 134 -5.79 13.50 11.11
N PRO A 135 -5.92 13.02 9.87
CA PRO A 135 -7.21 12.91 9.21
C PRO A 135 -8.08 11.80 9.82
N VAL A 136 -9.38 12.05 9.83
CA VAL A 136 -10.42 11.06 10.16
C VAL A 136 -11.29 10.78 8.93
N CYS A 137 -12.27 9.88 9.04
CA CYS A 137 -13.05 9.39 7.89
C CYS A 137 -13.58 10.52 6.98
N VAL A 138 -14.15 11.56 7.58
CA VAL A 138 -14.78 12.65 6.83
C VAL A 138 -13.80 13.56 6.10
N ASP A 139 -12.53 13.61 6.51
CA ASP A 139 -11.51 14.42 5.82
C ASP A 139 -11.20 13.88 4.42
N CYS A 140 -11.37 12.57 4.24
CA CYS A 140 -11.17 11.90 2.96
C CYS A 140 -12.48 11.70 2.18
N HIS A 141 -13.56 11.34 2.89
CA HIS A 141 -14.81 10.91 2.27
C HIS A 141 -15.90 11.99 2.23
N GLY A 142 -15.73 13.11 2.96
CA GLY A 142 -16.82 14.06 3.21
C GLY A 142 -17.81 13.51 4.25
N ALA A 143 -18.88 14.24 4.47
CA ALA A 143 -19.94 13.87 5.42
C ALA A 143 -21.30 13.74 4.73
N HIS A 144 -21.84 14.85 4.22
CA HIS A 144 -23.14 14.87 3.55
C HIS A 144 -23.05 14.59 2.04
N ASP A 145 -21.84 14.62 1.47
CA ASP A 145 -21.54 14.50 0.05
C ASP A 145 -20.74 13.24 -0.30
N VAL A 146 -20.80 12.22 0.55
CA VAL A 146 -20.01 10.98 0.37
C VAL A 146 -20.29 10.35 -0.98
N LYS A 147 -19.24 10.21 -1.81
CA LYS A 147 -19.32 9.60 -3.14
C LYS A 147 -18.83 8.15 -3.11
N PRO A 148 -19.24 7.34 -4.10
CA PRO A 148 -18.69 5.99 -4.26
C PRO A 148 -17.16 6.02 -4.37
N PRO A 149 -16.45 5.02 -3.82
CA PRO A 149 -14.99 4.98 -3.86
C PRO A 149 -14.42 4.73 -5.27
N GLN A 150 -15.24 4.36 -6.24
CA GLN A 150 -14.87 4.14 -7.64
C GLN A 150 -14.67 5.46 -8.38
N LYS A 151 -13.62 6.14 -8.07
CA LYS A 151 -13.25 7.41 -8.70
C LYS A 151 -11.93 7.27 -9.43
N PRO A 152 -11.63 8.10 -10.44
CA PRO A 152 -10.32 8.06 -11.05
C PRO A 152 -9.26 8.24 -9.96
N LYS A 153 -8.14 7.51 -10.10
CA LYS A 153 -7.01 7.54 -9.13
C LYS A 153 -6.48 8.95 -8.88
N SER A 154 -6.60 9.83 -9.88
CA SER A 154 -6.27 11.25 -9.77
C SER A 154 -7.07 11.96 -8.68
N GLN A 155 -8.36 11.71 -8.58
CA GLN A 155 -9.21 12.36 -7.57
C GLN A 155 -8.87 11.88 -6.15
N MET A 156 -8.61 10.58 -5.97
CA MET A 156 -8.14 10.07 -4.68
C MET A 156 -6.79 10.67 -4.29
N SER A 157 -5.88 10.79 -5.25
CA SER A 157 -4.56 11.40 -5.02
C SER A 157 -4.66 12.90 -4.66
N THR A 158 -5.60 13.63 -5.26
CA THR A 158 -5.89 15.02 -4.92
C THR A 158 -6.44 15.16 -3.49
N THR A 159 -7.20 14.18 -3.02
CA THR A 159 -7.66 14.16 -1.61
C THR A 159 -6.47 14.06 -0.65
N CYS A 160 -5.50 13.19 -0.94
CA CYS A 160 -4.26 13.09 -0.14
C CYS A 160 -3.45 14.40 -0.18
N ALA A 161 -3.43 15.07 -1.34
CA ALA A 161 -2.69 16.31 -1.57
C ALA A 161 -3.16 17.47 -0.69
N LYS A 162 -4.38 17.44 -0.15
CA LYS A 162 -4.88 18.50 0.78
C LYS A 162 -3.95 18.68 1.99
N CYS A 163 -3.27 17.60 2.42
CA CYS A 163 -2.32 17.65 3.53
C CYS A 163 -0.89 17.30 3.06
N HIS A 164 -0.73 16.50 2.01
CA HIS A 164 0.54 16.02 1.49
C HIS A 164 0.95 16.71 0.18
N GLU A 165 0.73 18.04 0.07
CA GLU A 165 0.97 18.83 -1.14
C GLU A 165 2.40 18.72 -1.66
N GLY A 166 3.40 18.79 -0.77
CA GLY A 166 4.82 18.69 -1.15
C GLY A 166 5.15 17.36 -1.83
N VAL A 167 4.70 16.25 -1.26
CA VAL A 167 4.88 14.91 -1.84
C VAL A 167 4.13 14.77 -3.15
N PHE A 168 2.91 15.26 -3.22
CA PHE A 168 2.10 15.22 -4.43
C PHE A 168 2.72 16.02 -5.58
N THR A 169 3.30 17.18 -5.28
CA THR A 169 4.03 18.01 -6.27
C THR A 169 5.23 17.28 -6.86
N VAL A 170 5.99 16.55 -6.04
CA VAL A 170 7.09 15.70 -6.49
C VAL A 170 6.55 14.55 -7.34
N TYR A 171 5.52 13.86 -6.84
CA TYR A 171 4.91 12.72 -7.52
C TYR A 171 4.37 13.10 -8.91
N LYS A 172 3.70 14.25 -9.07
CA LYS A 172 3.20 14.72 -10.38
C LYS A 172 4.30 14.86 -11.44
N LYS A 173 5.55 15.06 -11.05
CA LYS A 173 6.69 15.14 -11.97
C LYS A 173 7.28 13.78 -12.33
N SER A 174 6.93 12.72 -11.60
CA SER A 174 7.40 11.36 -11.83
C SER A 174 6.80 10.73 -13.09
N VAL A 175 7.36 9.60 -13.53
CA VAL A 175 6.82 8.83 -14.68
C VAL A 175 5.37 8.36 -14.44
N HIS A 176 4.99 8.10 -13.21
CA HIS A 176 3.65 7.70 -12.85
C HIS A 176 2.71 8.92 -12.77
N GLY A 177 3.13 9.96 -12.07
CA GLY A 177 2.30 11.13 -11.80
C GLY A 177 1.96 11.97 -13.03
N ARG A 178 2.86 12.01 -14.03
CA ARG A 178 2.61 12.74 -15.29
C ARG A 178 1.40 12.23 -16.06
N PHE A 179 1.05 10.96 -15.90
CA PHE A 179 -0.07 10.33 -16.61
C PHE A 179 -1.30 10.11 -15.73
N LEU A 180 -1.26 10.49 -14.45
CA LEU A 180 -2.30 10.20 -13.47
C LEU A 180 -3.69 10.75 -13.85
N GLU A 181 -3.73 11.89 -14.53
CA GLU A 181 -4.99 12.52 -14.97
C GLU A 181 -5.47 11.99 -16.33
N GLN A 182 -4.60 11.31 -17.07
CA GLN A 182 -4.86 10.85 -18.44
C GLN A 182 -5.31 9.39 -18.49
N THR A 183 -4.85 8.57 -17.53
CA THR A 183 -5.13 7.13 -17.51
C THR A 183 -5.20 6.58 -16.10
N ASN A 184 -5.95 5.48 -15.92
CA ASN A 184 -5.95 4.68 -14.70
C ASN A 184 -4.87 3.58 -14.70
N ASP A 185 -4.04 3.50 -15.73
CA ASP A 185 -2.98 2.49 -15.86
C ASP A 185 -1.81 2.75 -14.88
N VAL A 186 -1.61 4.00 -14.48
CA VAL A 186 -0.57 4.37 -13.51
C VAL A 186 -1.09 4.26 -12.06
N PRO A 187 -0.20 3.99 -11.07
CA PRO A 187 -0.60 3.94 -9.68
C PRO A 187 -0.95 5.34 -9.14
N GLY A 188 -2.03 5.46 -8.37
CA GLY A 188 -2.28 6.63 -7.51
C GLY A 188 -1.70 6.39 -6.10
N CYS A 189 -1.90 7.35 -5.20
CA CYS A 189 -1.38 7.26 -3.84
C CYS A 189 -1.83 5.99 -3.11
N THR A 190 -3.10 5.61 -3.27
CA THR A 190 -3.71 4.46 -2.59
C THR A 190 -3.27 3.10 -3.15
N ASP A 191 -2.77 3.04 -4.38
CA ASP A 191 -2.25 1.79 -4.94
C ASP A 191 -0.96 1.35 -4.23
N CYS A 192 -0.16 2.33 -3.76
CA CYS A 192 1.06 2.08 -3.01
C CYS A 192 0.81 2.07 -1.50
N HIS A 193 0.10 3.07 -0.99
CA HIS A 193 -0.05 3.28 0.46
C HIS A 193 -1.30 2.67 1.06
N ARG A 194 -2.18 2.07 0.24
CA ARG A 194 -3.54 1.69 0.62
C ARG A 194 -4.38 2.90 1.07
N SER A 195 -5.58 2.68 1.59
CA SER A 195 -6.49 3.77 1.95
C SER A 195 -6.83 3.81 3.44
N HIS A 196 -7.10 2.67 4.07
CA HIS A 196 -7.51 2.61 5.47
C HIS A 196 -6.38 2.20 6.41
N ASP A 197 -5.47 1.36 5.97
CA ASP A 197 -4.32 0.84 6.70
C ASP A 197 -3.00 1.48 6.20
N VAL A 198 -3.01 2.80 6.06
CA VAL A 198 -1.85 3.56 5.54
C VAL A 198 -0.63 3.35 6.44
N ALA A 199 0.40 2.70 5.91
CA ALA A 199 1.65 2.50 6.61
C ALA A 199 2.55 3.73 6.53
N GLY A 200 3.26 4.01 7.63
CA GLY A 200 4.22 5.11 7.66
C GLY A 200 5.54 4.76 6.95
N PRO A 201 6.31 5.78 6.54
CA PRO A 201 7.55 5.60 5.79
C PRO A 201 8.63 4.86 6.58
N ARG A 202 8.52 4.79 7.91
CA ARG A 202 9.43 4.05 8.79
C ARG A 202 8.99 2.61 9.06
N ASN A 203 7.89 2.16 8.47
CA ASN A 203 7.42 0.78 8.63
C ASN A 203 8.25 -0.15 7.75
N ILE A 204 9.16 -0.90 8.39
CA ILE A 204 10.09 -1.81 7.71
C ILE A 204 9.35 -2.92 6.98
N ALA A 205 8.28 -3.46 7.55
CA ALA A 205 7.48 -4.49 6.91
C ALA A 205 6.84 -3.98 5.62
N TRP A 206 6.38 -2.72 5.60
CA TRP A 206 5.88 -2.08 4.39
C TRP A 206 6.98 -1.85 3.36
N GLN A 207 8.17 -1.36 3.78
CA GLN A 207 9.30 -1.17 2.86
C GLN A 207 9.71 -2.48 2.19
N ARG A 208 9.79 -3.59 2.94
CA ARG A 208 10.12 -4.92 2.41
C ARG A 208 9.12 -5.42 1.37
N ARG A 209 7.87 -5.00 1.42
CA ARG A 209 6.83 -5.35 0.44
C ARG A 209 6.90 -4.55 -0.85
N THR A 210 7.78 -3.55 -0.96
CA THR A 210 7.86 -2.71 -2.17
C THR A 210 8.19 -3.49 -3.45
N PRO A 211 9.04 -4.52 -3.47
CA PRO A 211 9.24 -5.32 -4.68
C PRO A 211 7.96 -5.98 -5.17
N GLU A 212 7.19 -6.60 -4.28
CA GLU A 212 5.90 -7.22 -4.62
C GLU A 212 4.90 -6.18 -5.12
N LEU A 213 4.83 -5.05 -4.45
CA LEU A 213 3.96 -3.95 -4.85
C LEU A 213 4.26 -3.46 -6.28
N CYS A 214 5.52 -3.30 -6.63
CA CYS A 214 5.93 -2.91 -7.99
C CYS A 214 5.58 -3.99 -9.02
N ARG A 215 5.79 -5.28 -8.67
CA ARG A 215 5.50 -6.43 -9.51
C ARG A 215 4.05 -6.52 -9.94
N THR A 216 3.10 -6.14 -9.09
CA THR A 216 1.66 -6.21 -9.42
C THR A 216 1.32 -5.55 -10.76
N CYS A 217 2.04 -4.50 -11.13
CA CYS A 217 1.90 -3.82 -12.43
C CYS A 217 3.03 -4.20 -13.39
N HIS A 218 4.29 -4.19 -12.93
CA HIS A 218 5.45 -4.39 -13.81
C HIS A 218 5.64 -5.83 -14.32
N GLU A 219 4.94 -6.81 -13.79
CA GLU A 219 4.83 -8.18 -14.34
C GLU A 219 3.57 -8.36 -15.19
N ASN A 220 2.64 -7.41 -15.20
CA ASN A 220 1.44 -7.49 -16.02
C ASN A 220 1.78 -7.21 -17.48
N LYS A 221 1.88 -8.28 -18.27
CA LYS A 221 2.27 -8.20 -19.69
C LYS A 221 1.32 -7.28 -20.48
N THR A 222 0.02 -7.40 -20.29
CA THR A 222 -0.97 -6.59 -21.01
C THR A 222 -0.79 -5.09 -20.73
N LEU A 223 -0.43 -4.74 -19.51
CA LEU A 223 -0.19 -3.36 -19.12
C LEU A 223 1.17 -2.87 -19.63
N MET A 224 2.23 -3.65 -19.43
CA MET A 224 3.58 -3.24 -19.79
C MET A 224 3.82 -3.14 -21.30
N ASP A 225 3.18 -4.00 -22.10
CA ASP A 225 3.25 -3.96 -23.57
C ASP A 225 2.74 -2.61 -24.13
N LYS A 226 1.74 -1.98 -23.50
CA LYS A 226 1.25 -0.64 -23.91
C LYS A 226 2.34 0.44 -23.84
N TYR A 227 3.32 0.26 -22.97
CA TYR A 227 4.38 1.24 -22.69
C TYR A 227 5.75 0.78 -23.17
N ASN A 228 5.82 -0.33 -23.91
CA ASN A 228 7.08 -0.97 -24.37
C ASN A 228 8.05 -1.26 -23.20
N LEU A 229 7.53 -1.69 -22.07
CA LEU A 229 8.31 -2.05 -20.90
C LEU A 229 8.44 -3.56 -20.77
N SER A 230 9.62 -4.02 -20.37
CA SER A 230 9.88 -5.44 -20.12
C SER A 230 9.20 -5.90 -18.84
N THR A 231 8.58 -7.07 -18.87
CA THR A 231 8.04 -7.76 -17.68
C THR A 231 9.09 -8.60 -16.94
N ALA A 232 10.30 -8.74 -17.49
CA ALA A 232 11.39 -9.50 -16.85
C ALA A 232 12.03 -8.78 -15.65
N VAL A 233 11.56 -7.57 -15.31
CA VAL A 233 12.16 -6.70 -14.28
C VAL A 233 12.24 -7.40 -12.92
N ALA A 234 11.17 -8.02 -12.49
CA ALA A 234 11.13 -8.68 -11.19
C ALA A 234 11.91 -9.99 -11.18
N GLN A 235 11.80 -10.78 -12.26
CA GLN A 235 12.55 -12.04 -12.39
C GLN A 235 14.06 -11.78 -12.37
N THR A 236 14.53 -10.78 -13.11
CA THR A 236 15.96 -10.43 -13.14
C THR A 236 16.43 -9.81 -11.82
N TYR A 237 15.59 -9.07 -11.12
CA TYR A 237 15.90 -8.58 -9.77
C TYR A 237 16.07 -9.74 -8.77
N VAL A 238 15.13 -10.68 -8.73
CA VAL A 238 15.20 -11.84 -7.83
C VAL A 238 16.41 -12.74 -8.14
N ALA A 239 16.84 -12.77 -9.41
CA ALA A 239 18.00 -13.53 -9.84
C ALA A 239 19.33 -12.83 -9.55
N ASP A 240 19.33 -11.53 -9.23
CA ASP A 240 20.55 -10.81 -8.89
C ASP A 240 20.88 -10.90 -7.39
N PHE A 241 22.07 -10.42 -7.01
CA PHE A 241 22.54 -10.48 -5.63
C PHE A 241 21.63 -9.73 -4.64
N HIS A 242 21.10 -8.57 -5.02
CA HIS A 242 20.22 -7.79 -4.15
C HIS A 242 18.90 -8.51 -3.92
N GLY A 243 18.27 -9.00 -4.98
CA GLY A 243 16.98 -9.69 -4.89
C GLY A 243 17.08 -11.04 -4.20
N MET A 244 18.12 -11.82 -4.46
CA MET A 244 18.36 -13.06 -3.70
C MET A 244 18.55 -12.79 -2.20
N THR A 245 19.32 -11.76 -1.86
CA THR A 245 19.52 -11.37 -0.47
C THR A 245 18.22 -10.87 0.16
N ALA A 246 17.39 -10.11 -0.58
CA ALA A 246 16.09 -9.67 -0.11
C ALA A 246 15.18 -10.86 0.23
N SER A 247 15.08 -11.85 -0.65
CA SER A 247 14.25 -13.03 -0.45
C SER A 247 14.72 -13.92 0.72
N LEU A 248 16.03 -14.05 0.93
CA LEU A 248 16.58 -14.77 2.08
C LEU A 248 16.26 -14.07 3.41
N HIS A 249 16.16 -12.74 3.40
CA HIS A 249 15.87 -11.95 4.61
C HIS A 249 14.37 -11.72 4.86
N GLU A 250 13.52 -11.99 3.89
CA GLU A 250 12.07 -11.91 4.06
C GLU A 250 11.57 -12.89 5.13
N THR A 251 12.26 -14.01 5.31
CA THR A 251 11.91 -15.07 6.26
C THR A 251 12.38 -14.84 7.69
N ASP A 252 13.18 -13.78 7.96
CA ASP A 252 13.68 -13.50 9.32
C ASP A 252 12.81 -12.44 10.02
N PRO A 253 11.90 -12.84 10.95
CA PRO A 253 11.03 -11.91 11.66
C PRO A 253 11.77 -11.01 12.65
N ASN A 254 13.00 -11.34 13.05
CA ASN A 254 13.75 -10.63 14.08
C ASN A 254 14.62 -9.49 13.51
N ARG A 255 14.70 -9.35 12.20
CA ARG A 255 15.55 -8.35 11.58
C ARG A 255 14.86 -7.00 11.46
N THR A 256 15.37 -6.02 12.19
CA THR A 256 14.78 -4.67 12.29
C THR A 256 15.28 -3.67 11.23
N VAL A 257 16.32 -4.05 10.44
CA VAL A 257 16.92 -3.16 9.43
C VAL A 257 16.94 -3.84 8.07
N SER A 258 16.48 -3.14 7.03
CA SER A 258 16.71 -3.56 5.66
C SER A 258 18.14 -3.17 5.26
N VAL A 259 19.01 -4.17 5.07
CA VAL A 259 20.38 -3.99 4.56
C VAL A 259 20.49 -4.36 3.09
N VAL A 260 19.37 -4.42 2.39
CA VAL A 260 19.28 -4.86 1.00
C VAL A 260 18.64 -3.78 0.16
N ALA A 261 19.21 -3.51 -1.02
CA ALA A 261 18.62 -2.57 -1.95
C ALA A 261 17.31 -3.10 -2.53
N LEU A 262 16.25 -2.35 -2.31
CA LEU A 262 14.92 -2.58 -2.88
C LEU A 262 14.73 -1.70 -4.12
N CYS A 263 13.66 -1.92 -4.87
CA CYS A 263 13.35 -1.15 -6.08
C CYS A 263 13.42 0.37 -5.83
N THR A 264 12.88 0.82 -4.70
CA THR A 264 12.80 2.23 -4.32
C THR A 264 14.15 2.87 -3.97
N ASP A 265 15.14 2.09 -3.55
CA ASP A 265 16.46 2.62 -3.20
C ASP A 265 17.22 3.06 -4.46
N CYS A 266 17.02 2.34 -5.56
CA CYS A 266 17.60 2.69 -6.86
C CYS A 266 16.73 3.67 -7.66
N HIS A 267 15.42 3.43 -7.73
CA HIS A 267 14.52 4.20 -8.61
C HIS A 267 13.90 5.44 -7.97
N GLY A 268 14.01 5.60 -6.65
CA GLY A 268 13.26 6.60 -5.90
C GLY A 268 11.86 6.13 -5.53
N VAL A 269 11.09 7.00 -4.89
CA VAL A 269 9.73 6.66 -4.38
C VAL A 269 8.68 7.50 -5.09
N HIS A 270 8.68 8.80 -4.85
CA HIS A 270 7.73 9.73 -5.45
C HIS A 270 8.31 10.48 -6.67
N ASP A 271 9.61 10.38 -6.87
CA ASP A 271 10.42 11.05 -7.89
C ASP A 271 10.93 10.12 -8.99
N ILE A 272 10.27 8.98 -9.19
CA ILE A 272 10.68 7.98 -10.18
C ILE A 272 10.70 8.61 -11.57
N ALA A 273 11.87 8.59 -12.23
CA ALA A 273 12.10 9.14 -13.54
C ALA A 273 12.43 8.04 -14.58
N LYS A 274 12.23 8.33 -15.88
CA LYS A 274 12.68 7.41 -16.93
C LYS A 274 14.19 7.24 -16.85
N VAL A 275 14.66 6.04 -17.17
CA VAL A 275 16.08 5.65 -17.06
C VAL A 275 17.03 6.63 -17.78
N ASN A 276 16.59 7.22 -18.89
CA ASN A 276 17.37 8.14 -19.71
C ASN A 276 17.15 9.63 -19.37
N GLU A 277 16.35 9.95 -18.36
CA GLU A 277 16.16 11.34 -17.93
C GLU A 277 17.30 11.79 -17.00
N PRO A 278 17.77 13.04 -17.08
CA PRO A 278 18.89 13.53 -16.26
C PRO A 278 18.67 13.40 -14.75
N GLY A 279 17.42 13.52 -14.29
CA GLY A 279 17.02 13.36 -12.88
C GLY A 279 16.92 11.92 -12.40
N SER A 280 17.06 10.94 -13.29
CA SER A 280 16.95 9.52 -12.92
C SER A 280 18.13 9.06 -12.09
N ARG A 281 17.87 8.46 -10.93
CA ARG A 281 18.90 7.87 -10.05
C ARG A 281 19.63 6.71 -10.73
N VAL A 282 18.97 6.03 -11.68
CA VAL A 282 19.52 4.89 -12.42
C VAL A 282 20.08 5.27 -13.79
N LEU A 283 20.10 6.57 -14.15
CA LEU A 283 20.87 7.03 -15.29
C LEU A 283 22.35 6.68 -15.06
N ARG A 284 23.02 6.17 -16.11
CA ARG A 284 24.41 5.68 -15.98
C ARG A 284 25.35 6.71 -15.30
N ALA A 285 25.20 7.98 -15.60
CA ALA A 285 25.98 9.05 -14.98
C ALA A 285 25.70 9.25 -13.47
N ASN A 286 24.54 8.80 -12.99
CA ASN A 286 24.12 8.96 -11.59
C ASN A 286 24.32 7.68 -10.77
N LEU A 287 24.60 6.53 -11.41
CA LEU A 287 24.66 5.23 -10.75
C LEU A 287 25.73 5.17 -9.66
N VAL A 288 26.92 5.76 -9.88
CA VAL A 288 27.98 5.78 -8.85
C VAL A 288 27.44 6.39 -7.54
N LYS A 289 26.75 7.53 -7.63
CA LYS A 289 26.14 8.21 -6.48
C LYS A 289 25.04 7.36 -5.84
N THR A 290 24.25 6.67 -6.65
CA THR A 290 23.17 5.78 -6.16
C THR A 290 23.75 4.58 -5.45
N CYS A 291 24.74 3.90 -6.03
CA CYS A 291 25.42 2.76 -5.41
C CYS A 291 26.17 3.16 -4.13
N ALA A 292 26.77 4.34 -4.08
CA ALA A 292 27.52 4.86 -2.95
C ALA A 292 26.69 5.05 -1.67
N GLN A 293 25.36 5.07 -1.76
CA GLN A 293 24.48 5.15 -0.59
C GLN A 293 24.63 3.93 0.34
N CYS A 294 24.93 2.77 -0.24
CA CYS A 294 25.12 1.51 0.50
C CYS A 294 26.54 0.95 0.36
N HIS A 295 27.27 1.34 -0.70
CA HIS A 295 28.63 0.89 -1.00
C HIS A 295 29.61 2.07 -0.92
N PRO A 296 30.12 2.44 0.26
CA PRO A 296 31.03 3.57 0.41
C PRO A 296 32.33 3.31 -0.36
N GLY A 297 32.83 4.33 -1.05
CA GLY A 297 34.09 4.24 -1.81
C GLY A 297 34.02 3.51 -3.16
N VAL A 298 32.82 3.33 -3.73
CA VAL A 298 32.69 2.72 -5.07
C VAL A 298 33.42 3.53 -6.14
N SER A 299 34.09 2.83 -7.04
CA SER A 299 34.73 3.43 -8.21
C SER A 299 33.71 3.68 -9.33
N ASP A 300 34.10 4.51 -10.31
CA ASP A 300 33.27 4.80 -11.49
C ASP A 300 32.96 3.54 -12.34
N ASN A 301 33.78 2.52 -12.23
CA ASN A 301 33.59 1.24 -12.92
C ASN A 301 32.63 0.28 -12.21
N PHE A 302 32.36 0.50 -10.92
CA PHE A 302 31.53 -0.41 -10.10
C PHE A 302 30.12 -0.65 -10.70
N PRO A 303 29.38 0.37 -11.15
CA PRO A 303 28.07 0.15 -11.76
C PRO A 303 28.11 -0.63 -13.06
N GLY A 304 29.27 -0.70 -13.72
CA GLY A 304 29.45 -1.46 -14.96
C GLY A 304 29.39 -2.98 -14.77
N ALA A 305 29.60 -3.47 -13.55
CA ALA A 305 29.50 -4.88 -13.20
C ALA A 305 28.04 -5.34 -13.05
N TRP A 306 27.11 -4.42 -12.84
CA TRP A 306 25.70 -4.73 -12.70
C TRP A 306 24.96 -4.77 -14.04
N MET A 307 24.28 -5.88 -14.33
CA MET A 307 23.62 -6.12 -15.60
C MET A 307 22.23 -5.49 -15.74
N SER A 308 21.75 -4.76 -14.72
CA SER A 308 20.41 -4.16 -14.78
C SER A 308 19.29 -5.25 -14.88
N HIS A 309 18.13 -4.87 -15.41
CA HIS A 309 16.96 -5.74 -15.52
C HIS A 309 16.85 -6.38 -16.91
N TYR A 310 17.90 -7.07 -17.35
CA TYR A 310 17.83 -7.85 -18.58
C TYR A 310 18.54 -9.18 -18.43
N GLU A 311 18.03 -10.17 -19.15
CA GLU A 311 18.67 -11.47 -19.23
C GLU A 311 19.93 -11.41 -20.11
N PRO A 312 21.01 -12.07 -19.72
CA PRO A 312 22.19 -12.22 -20.55
C PRO A 312 21.85 -12.79 -21.92
N SER A 313 22.42 -12.21 -22.96
CA SER A 313 22.26 -12.69 -24.35
C SER A 313 23.49 -12.36 -25.16
N TRP A 314 23.64 -12.98 -26.32
CA TRP A 314 24.74 -12.67 -27.25
C TRP A 314 24.84 -11.18 -27.60
N LYS A 315 23.72 -10.45 -27.57
CA LYS A 315 23.67 -9.01 -27.87
C LYS A 315 23.98 -8.11 -26.67
N LYS A 316 23.55 -8.51 -25.47
CA LYS A 316 23.60 -7.61 -24.29
C LYS A 316 24.75 -7.96 -23.32
N ALA A 317 25.12 -9.23 -23.18
CA ALA A 317 26.22 -9.66 -22.31
C ALA A 317 26.81 -10.99 -22.81
N PRO A 318 27.54 -11.00 -23.96
CA PRO A 318 27.95 -12.22 -24.63
C PRO A 318 28.84 -13.12 -23.77
N LEU A 319 29.76 -12.56 -22.99
CA LEU A 319 30.64 -13.34 -22.12
C LEU A 319 29.87 -14.03 -20.99
N VAL A 320 28.96 -13.30 -20.33
CA VAL A 320 28.12 -13.85 -19.25
C VAL A 320 27.20 -14.94 -19.80
N TYR A 321 26.58 -14.68 -20.96
CA TYR A 321 25.74 -15.67 -21.63
C TYR A 321 26.52 -16.92 -22.04
N GLY A 322 27.73 -16.77 -22.57
CA GLY A 322 28.61 -17.87 -22.95
C GLY A 322 28.98 -18.74 -21.75
N VAL A 323 29.36 -18.14 -20.63
CA VAL A 323 29.61 -18.86 -19.37
C VAL A 323 28.36 -19.56 -18.85
N GLN A 324 27.22 -18.92 -18.86
CA GLN A 324 25.94 -19.52 -18.46
C GLN A 324 25.60 -20.73 -19.35
N LEU A 325 25.73 -20.59 -20.66
CA LEU A 325 25.49 -21.67 -21.62
C LEU A 325 26.44 -22.86 -21.36
N PHE A 326 27.72 -22.57 -21.14
CA PHE A 326 28.72 -23.59 -20.83
C PHE A 326 28.31 -24.39 -19.57
N TYR A 327 27.94 -23.74 -18.48
CA TYR A 327 27.53 -24.43 -17.27
C TYR A 327 26.18 -25.17 -17.41
N ASN A 328 25.26 -24.62 -18.19
CA ASN A 328 23.97 -25.25 -18.47
C ASN A 328 24.13 -26.56 -19.26
N ILE A 329 25.21 -26.72 -20.00
CA ILE A 329 25.57 -27.96 -20.71
C ILE A 329 26.43 -28.88 -19.81
N LEU A 330 27.46 -28.32 -19.17
CA LEU A 330 28.42 -29.05 -18.39
C LEU A 330 27.79 -29.76 -17.18
N ILE A 331 26.95 -29.04 -16.42
CA ILE A 331 26.37 -29.59 -15.19
C ILE A 331 25.46 -30.80 -15.46
N PRO A 332 24.46 -30.72 -16.37
CA PRO A 332 23.65 -31.88 -16.72
C PRO A 332 24.47 -33.05 -17.30
N PHE A 333 25.49 -32.76 -18.11
CA PHE A 333 26.40 -33.78 -18.66
C PHE A 333 27.15 -34.50 -17.55
N MET A 334 27.73 -33.76 -16.59
CA MET A 334 28.46 -34.35 -15.47
C MET A 334 27.53 -35.21 -14.58
N ILE A 335 26.38 -34.63 -14.20
CA ILE A 335 25.39 -35.32 -13.36
C ILE A 335 24.87 -36.60 -14.10
N GLY A 336 24.50 -36.43 -15.38
CA GLY A 336 24.03 -37.55 -16.20
C GLY A 336 25.07 -38.67 -16.33
N GLY A 337 26.34 -38.30 -16.53
CA GLY A 337 27.46 -39.24 -16.55
C GLY A 337 27.62 -40.00 -15.23
N LEU A 338 27.55 -39.30 -14.11
CA LEU A 338 27.61 -39.94 -12.77
C LEU A 338 26.42 -40.87 -12.52
N VAL A 339 25.21 -40.44 -12.88
CA VAL A 339 24.01 -41.29 -12.76
C VAL A 339 24.13 -42.52 -13.63
N LEU A 340 24.57 -42.36 -14.89
CA LEU A 340 24.82 -43.52 -15.78
C LEU A 340 25.86 -44.46 -15.20
N GLN A 341 26.97 -43.96 -14.68
CA GLN A 341 27.99 -44.79 -14.03
C GLN A 341 27.44 -45.56 -12.84
N MET A 342 26.62 -44.92 -11.99
CA MET A 342 25.97 -45.61 -10.86
C MET A 342 25.01 -46.70 -11.35
N LEU A 343 24.22 -46.44 -12.38
CA LEU A 343 23.29 -47.41 -12.95
C LEU A 343 24.04 -48.61 -13.57
N LEU A 344 25.13 -48.35 -14.30
CA LEU A 344 25.98 -49.43 -14.87
C LEU A 344 26.65 -50.27 -13.78
N HIS A 345 27.11 -49.62 -12.70
CA HIS A 345 27.67 -50.33 -11.55
C HIS A 345 26.61 -51.20 -10.87
N PHE A 346 25.42 -50.64 -10.62
CA PHE A 346 24.31 -51.41 -10.06
C PHE A 346 23.91 -52.59 -10.96
N TRP A 347 23.77 -52.36 -12.25
CA TRP A 347 23.52 -53.41 -13.23
C TRP A 347 24.54 -54.52 -13.15
N ARG A 348 25.83 -54.16 -13.12
CA ARG A 348 26.92 -55.15 -13.01
C ARG A 348 26.82 -56.00 -11.73
N VAL A 349 26.47 -55.38 -10.61
CA VAL A 349 26.31 -56.10 -9.32
C VAL A 349 25.10 -57.05 -9.35
N VAL A 350 24.00 -56.64 -9.99
CA VAL A 350 22.78 -57.44 -10.09
C VAL A 350 22.95 -58.60 -11.05
N VAL A 351 23.58 -58.36 -12.20
CA VAL A 351 23.74 -59.42 -13.25
C VAL A 351 24.85 -60.45 -12.91
N ASN A 352 25.87 -60.03 -12.15
CA ASN A 352 26.98 -60.94 -11.75
C ASN A 352 26.74 -61.54 -10.37
N ARG A 353 25.53 -61.53 -9.84
CA ARG A 353 25.08 -62.36 -8.73
C ARG A 353 24.46 -63.61 -9.25
#